data_23190d9e26d91fe05f746c5cfe292b28
#
_entry.id   23190d9e26d91fe05f746c5cfe292b28
#
_cell.length_a   1.000
_cell.length_b   1.000
_cell.length_c   1.000
_cell.angle_alpha   90.00
_cell.angle_beta   90.00
_cell.angle_gamma   90.00
#
_symmetry.space_group_name_H-M   'P 1'
#
loop_
_entity.id
_entity.type
_entity.pdbx_description
1 polymer ?
#
loop_
_entity_poly.entity_id
_entity_poly.type
_entity_poly.pdbx_seq_one_letter_code
_entity_poly.pdbx_strand_id
1 'polypeptide(L)'
;MSDENEALGRIERQGSNYVARLERQIPHLPAEVWAMLTDPARFVDWLAPGEIELNEGGAAKLNFVDSGIVIDSVVTACEPERVLEYSWSGPGEPERPVRYELEPSEEGTRLTLTLTAPVDEDMARSAAGWEAHLMMLLAAIEGVPIKFPFERFQSTRAAYNEQLAG
;
A
#
# COMPACT_ATOMS: atom_id res chain seq x y z
N MET A 1 5.55 8.63 21.05
CA MET A 1 4.89 9.01 19.80
C MET A 1 5.90 8.98 18.67
N SER A 2 5.61 8.29 17.63
CA SER A 2 6.54 8.16 16.53
C SER A 2 6.10 9.03 15.37
N ASP A 3 6.84 10.11 15.15
CA ASP A 3 6.60 10.98 14.01
C ASP A 3 6.93 10.27 12.68
N GLU A 4 7.68 9.18 12.76
CA GLU A 4 8.05 8.38 11.59
C GLU A 4 6.82 7.81 10.86
N ASN A 5 5.81 7.37 11.61
CA ASN A 5 4.60 6.81 11.02
C ASN A 5 3.60 7.87 10.57
N GLU A 6 3.84 9.12 10.92
CA GLU A 6 3.02 10.24 10.49
C GLU A 6 3.68 11.01 9.36
N ALA A 7 4.97 10.78 9.14
CA ALA A 7 5.70 11.45 8.07
C ALA A 7 5.17 11.03 6.71
N LEU A 8 5.03 11.99 5.82
CA LEU A 8 4.62 11.71 4.45
C LEU A 8 5.71 10.94 3.72
N GLY A 9 5.29 10.12 2.77
CA GLY A 9 6.18 9.53 1.82
C GLY A 9 6.76 10.59 0.88
N ARG A 10 7.56 10.14 -0.04
CA ARG A 10 8.23 11.02 -1.01
C ARG A 10 7.85 10.57 -2.41
N ILE A 11 7.40 11.53 -3.23
CA ILE A 11 7.07 11.27 -4.64
C ILE A 11 8.17 11.85 -5.51
N GLU A 12 8.72 11.04 -6.39
CA GLU A 12 9.75 11.46 -7.34
C GLU A 12 9.31 11.10 -8.76
N ARG A 13 9.69 11.94 -9.72
CA ARG A 13 9.45 11.64 -11.11
C ARG A 13 10.63 10.83 -11.67
N GLN A 14 10.33 9.70 -12.28
CA GLN A 14 11.32 8.84 -12.94
C GLN A 14 10.83 8.55 -14.36
N GLY A 15 11.37 9.31 -15.32
CA GLY A 15 10.95 9.19 -16.71
C GLY A 15 9.49 9.59 -16.88
N SER A 16 8.69 8.69 -17.40
CA SER A 16 7.25 8.91 -17.62
C SER A 16 6.40 8.44 -16.43
N ASN A 17 7.03 8.10 -15.31
CA ASN A 17 6.31 7.64 -14.12
C ASN A 17 6.62 8.50 -12.91
N TYR A 18 5.67 8.50 -11.95
CA TYR A 18 5.94 8.92 -10.58
C TYR A 18 6.19 7.67 -9.74
N VAL A 19 7.11 7.78 -8.80
CA VAL A 19 7.38 6.73 -7.82
C VAL A 19 7.24 7.34 -6.43
N ALA A 20 6.38 6.75 -5.61
CA ALA A 20 6.17 7.19 -4.23
C ALA A 20 6.67 6.12 -3.27
N ARG A 21 7.37 6.53 -2.21
CA ARG A 21 7.82 5.62 -1.15
C ARG A 21 7.27 6.06 0.18
N LEU A 22 6.57 5.14 0.84
CA LEU A 22 5.98 5.34 2.15
C LEU A 22 6.57 4.31 3.11
N GLU A 23 7.02 4.74 4.29
CA GLU A 23 7.63 3.85 5.27
C GLU A 23 6.85 3.83 6.56
N ARG A 24 6.80 2.66 7.21
CA ARG A 24 6.15 2.50 8.52
C ARG A 24 7.00 1.59 9.40
N GLN A 25 7.10 1.95 10.68
CA GLN A 25 7.64 1.06 11.71
C GLN A 25 6.46 0.37 12.39
N ILE A 26 6.50 -0.95 12.37
CA ILE A 26 5.38 -1.75 12.89
C ILE A 26 5.93 -2.62 14.03
N PRO A 27 5.40 -2.49 15.27
CA PRO A 27 5.91 -3.24 16.41
C PRO A 27 5.43 -4.69 16.42
N HIS A 28 5.64 -5.40 15.33
CA HIS A 28 5.26 -6.80 15.13
C HIS A 28 6.30 -7.47 14.26
N LEU A 29 6.44 -8.78 14.39
CA LEU A 29 7.41 -9.55 13.60
C LEU A 29 7.05 -9.55 12.12
N PRO A 30 8.03 -9.71 11.23
CA PRO A 30 7.75 -9.77 9.79
C PRO A 30 6.70 -10.81 9.41
N ALA A 31 6.65 -11.96 10.10
CA ALA A 31 5.64 -12.98 9.84
C ALA A 31 4.22 -12.45 10.10
N GLU A 32 4.04 -11.65 11.12
CA GLU A 32 2.73 -11.08 11.45
C GLU A 32 2.31 -10.02 10.43
N VAL A 33 3.25 -9.17 10.03
CA VAL A 33 3.00 -8.16 8.99
C VAL A 33 2.70 -8.86 7.67
N TRP A 34 3.47 -9.88 7.33
CA TRP A 34 3.25 -10.66 6.11
C TRP A 34 1.85 -11.25 6.06
N ALA A 35 1.34 -11.76 7.19
CA ALA A 35 -0.01 -12.29 7.26
C ALA A 35 -1.06 -11.22 6.93
N MET A 36 -0.86 -9.99 7.40
CA MET A 36 -1.77 -8.88 7.06
C MET A 36 -1.79 -8.60 5.55
N LEU A 37 -0.66 -8.77 4.88
CA LEU A 37 -0.53 -8.47 3.46
C LEU A 37 -1.02 -9.61 2.56
N THR A 38 -1.07 -10.83 3.07
CA THR A 38 -1.25 -12.02 2.22
C THR A 38 -2.42 -12.91 2.61
N ASP A 39 -2.97 -12.77 3.80
CA ASP A 39 -4.10 -13.59 4.26
C ASP A 39 -5.42 -12.89 3.89
N PRO A 40 -6.24 -13.47 2.99
CA PRO A 40 -7.52 -12.85 2.61
C PRO A 40 -8.43 -12.54 3.78
N ALA A 41 -8.38 -13.33 4.87
CA ALA A 41 -9.16 -13.05 6.07
C ALA A 41 -8.75 -11.74 6.74
N ARG A 42 -7.54 -11.28 6.51
CA ARG A 42 -7.03 -10.01 7.06
C ARG A 42 -7.28 -8.82 6.13
N PHE A 43 -7.39 -9.06 4.83
CA PHE A 43 -7.59 -7.99 3.84
C PHE A 43 -8.79 -7.10 4.18
N VAL A 44 -9.87 -7.68 4.68
CA VAL A 44 -11.10 -6.95 4.97
C VAL A 44 -10.94 -5.91 6.08
N ASP A 45 -9.92 -6.06 6.90
CA ASP A 45 -9.69 -5.17 8.04
C ASP A 45 -8.91 -3.90 7.67
N TRP A 46 -8.18 -3.92 6.55
CA TRP A 46 -7.35 -2.76 6.22
C TRP A 46 -7.32 -2.41 4.73
N LEU A 47 -7.69 -3.31 3.85
CA LEU A 47 -7.59 -3.07 2.40
C LEU A 47 -8.95 -3.25 1.72
N ALA A 48 -9.28 -4.47 1.34
CA ALA A 48 -10.55 -4.80 0.69
C ALA A 48 -10.66 -6.33 0.62
N PRO A 49 -11.88 -6.87 0.50
CA PRO A 49 -12.05 -8.30 0.27
C PRO A 49 -11.33 -8.73 -1.00
N GLY A 50 -10.69 -9.88 -0.98
CA GLY A 50 -9.98 -10.35 -2.16
C GLY A 50 -9.30 -11.68 -1.98
N GLU A 51 -8.49 -12.04 -2.97
CA GLU A 51 -7.73 -13.28 -3.01
C GLU A 51 -6.35 -13.00 -3.59
N ILE A 52 -5.37 -13.79 -3.21
CA ILE A 52 -4.02 -13.68 -3.74
C ILE A 52 -3.37 -15.06 -3.84
N GLU A 53 -2.67 -15.31 -4.95
CA GLU A 53 -1.85 -16.50 -5.11
C GLU A 53 -0.39 -16.07 -4.92
N LEU A 54 0.29 -16.65 -3.93
CA LEU A 54 1.61 -16.22 -3.48
C LEU A 54 2.75 -16.83 -4.29
N ASN A 55 2.75 -16.52 -5.58
CA ASN A 55 3.83 -16.90 -6.50
C ASN A 55 3.83 -15.94 -7.68
N GLU A 56 4.97 -15.77 -8.31
CA GLU A 56 5.06 -14.95 -9.52
C GLU A 56 4.10 -15.48 -10.57
N GLY A 57 3.35 -14.59 -11.19
CA GLY A 57 2.32 -14.95 -12.15
C GLY A 57 0.98 -15.29 -11.54
N GLY A 58 0.90 -15.38 -10.21
CA GLY A 58 -0.35 -15.65 -9.51
C GLY A 58 -1.32 -14.49 -9.59
N ALA A 59 -2.61 -14.75 -9.36
CA ALA A 59 -3.62 -13.70 -9.39
C ALA A 59 -3.64 -12.93 -8.06
N ALA A 60 -3.86 -11.61 -8.14
CA ALA A 60 -4.11 -10.77 -6.98
C ALA A 60 -5.35 -9.94 -7.28
N LYS A 61 -6.46 -10.32 -6.67
CA LYS A 61 -7.76 -9.73 -6.94
C LYS A 61 -8.33 -9.09 -5.68
N LEU A 62 -8.77 -7.84 -5.80
CA LEU A 62 -9.33 -7.09 -4.69
C LEU A 62 -10.61 -6.40 -5.16
N ASN A 63 -11.62 -6.39 -4.29
CA ASN A 63 -12.89 -5.78 -4.61
C ASN A 63 -13.22 -4.69 -3.59
N PHE A 64 -13.06 -3.43 -4.01
CA PHE A 64 -13.42 -2.27 -3.20
C PHE A 64 -14.91 -2.00 -3.36
N VAL A 65 -15.72 -2.71 -2.59
CA VAL A 65 -17.18 -2.73 -2.72
C VAL A 65 -17.77 -1.32 -2.67
N ASP A 66 -17.31 -0.48 -1.75
CA ASP A 66 -17.87 0.86 -1.55
C ASP A 66 -17.61 1.81 -2.73
N SER A 67 -16.47 1.67 -3.39
CA SER A 67 -16.13 2.51 -4.54
C SER A 67 -16.47 1.86 -5.88
N GLY A 68 -16.76 0.57 -5.88
CA GLY A 68 -17.02 -0.20 -7.10
C GLY A 68 -15.77 -0.54 -7.88
N ILE A 69 -14.60 -0.26 -7.34
CA ILE A 69 -13.32 -0.56 -8.00
C ILE A 69 -12.96 -2.02 -7.79
N VAL A 70 -12.64 -2.71 -8.87
CA VAL A 70 -12.16 -4.10 -8.83
C VAL A 70 -10.73 -4.11 -9.36
N ILE A 71 -9.82 -4.63 -8.54
CA ILE A 71 -8.43 -4.82 -8.94
C ILE A 71 -8.26 -6.28 -9.36
N ASP A 72 -7.88 -6.50 -10.62
CA ASP A 72 -7.62 -7.82 -11.15
C ASP A 72 -6.20 -7.80 -11.68
N SER A 73 -5.25 -8.10 -10.80
CA SER A 73 -3.84 -7.93 -11.09
C SER A 73 -3.06 -9.23 -10.94
N VAL A 74 -1.76 -9.15 -11.22
CA VAL A 74 -0.86 -10.30 -11.22
C VAL A 74 0.27 -10.04 -10.24
N VAL A 75 0.62 -11.05 -9.46
CA VAL A 75 1.78 -10.99 -8.57
C VAL A 75 3.05 -11.00 -9.43
N THR A 76 3.88 -9.99 -9.28
CA THR A 76 5.11 -9.81 -10.04
C THR A 76 6.36 -10.14 -9.24
N ALA A 77 6.28 -10.17 -7.92
CA ALA A 77 7.36 -10.62 -7.05
C ALA A 77 6.78 -11.14 -5.74
N CYS A 78 7.32 -12.23 -5.25
CA CYS A 78 6.89 -12.80 -3.97
C CYS A 78 8.06 -13.55 -3.31
N GLU A 79 8.54 -12.99 -2.19
CA GLU A 79 9.53 -13.62 -1.33
C GLU A 79 8.95 -13.60 0.09
N PRO A 80 8.57 -14.75 0.64
CA PRO A 80 7.86 -14.79 1.93
C PRO A 80 8.54 -13.95 3.01
N GLU A 81 7.74 -13.11 3.67
CA GLU A 81 8.14 -12.22 4.75
C GLU A 81 9.15 -11.12 4.34
N ARG A 82 9.40 -10.95 3.05
CA ARG A 82 10.36 -9.96 2.56
C ARG A 82 9.84 -9.06 1.47
N VAL A 83 9.23 -9.62 0.42
CA VAL A 83 8.79 -8.84 -0.74
C VAL A 83 7.46 -9.38 -1.26
N LEU A 84 6.54 -8.47 -1.51
CA LEU A 84 5.32 -8.76 -2.26
C LEU A 84 5.10 -7.62 -3.23
N GLU A 85 4.92 -7.93 -4.50
CA GLU A 85 4.62 -6.92 -5.51
C GLU A 85 3.53 -7.46 -6.43
N TYR A 86 2.58 -6.60 -6.79
CA TYR A 86 1.59 -6.92 -7.80
C TYR A 86 1.34 -5.71 -8.70
N SER A 87 0.80 -5.98 -9.90
CA SER A 87 0.68 -4.95 -10.93
C SER A 87 -0.35 -3.86 -10.62
N TRP A 88 -1.30 -4.14 -9.74
CA TRP A 88 -2.35 -3.20 -9.30
C TRP A 88 -3.10 -2.57 -10.47
N SER A 89 -3.39 -3.35 -11.51
CA SER A 89 -4.09 -2.86 -12.69
C SER A 89 -4.99 -3.93 -13.24
N GLY A 90 -6.08 -3.51 -13.87
CA GLY A 90 -6.97 -4.42 -14.58
C GLY A 90 -6.43 -4.77 -15.96
N PRO A 91 -7.06 -5.73 -16.64
CA PRO A 91 -6.68 -6.10 -17.99
C PRO A 91 -6.77 -4.90 -18.95
N GLY A 92 -5.72 -4.71 -19.74
CA GLY A 92 -5.68 -3.63 -20.72
C GLY A 92 -5.37 -2.24 -20.16
N GLU A 93 -5.11 -2.15 -18.85
CA GLU A 93 -4.74 -0.90 -18.21
C GLU A 93 -3.23 -0.80 -17.99
N PRO A 94 -2.67 0.42 -17.88
CA PRO A 94 -1.25 0.57 -17.53
C PRO A 94 -0.97 -0.06 -16.18
N GLU A 95 0.16 -0.70 -16.04
CA GLU A 95 0.57 -1.26 -14.77
C GLU A 95 0.90 -0.15 -13.77
N ARG A 96 0.43 -0.32 -12.53
CA ARG A 96 0.69 0.59 -11.42
C ARG A 96 1.24 -0.20 -10.25
N PRO A 97 2.48 -0.73 -10.37
CA PRO A 97 3.01 -1.67 -9.38
C PRO A 97 2.91 -1.16 -7.95
N VAL A 98 2.49 -2.03 -7.06
CA VAL A 98 2.48 -1.81 -5.62
C VAL A 98 3.43 -2.82 -5.02
N ARG A 99 4.50 -2.33 -4.40
CA ARG A 99 5.56 -3.18 -3.86
C ARG A 99 5.70 -2.98 -2.36
N TYR A 100 5.61 -4.07 -1.62
CA TYR A 100 5.82 -4.10 -0.17
C TYR A 100 7.17 -4.76 0.10
N GLU A 101 8.00 -4.11 0.91
CA GLU A 101 9.28 -4.67 1.34
C GLU A 101 9.33 -4.65 2.86
N LEU A 102 9.67 -5.77 3.45
CA LEU A 102 9.71 -5.95 4.90
C LEU A 102 11.14 -6.23 5.35
N GLU A 103 11.60 -5.48 6.37
CA GLU A 103 12.90 -5.70 6.98
C GLU A 103 12.72 -5.82 8.50
N PRO A 104 13.36 -6.82 9.12
CA PRO A 104 13.37 -6.88 10.57
C PRO A 104 14.03 -5.62 11.14
N SER A 105 13.49 -5.10 12.22
CA SER A 105 14.05 -3.94 12.92
C SER A 105 14.03 -4.20 14.41
N GLU A 106 14.70 -3.34 15.19
CA GLU A 106 14.73 -3.48 16.64
C GLU A 106 13.34 -3.44 17.26
N GLU A 107 12.44 -2.67 16.66
CA GLU A 107 11.06 -2.52 17.15
C GLU A 107 10.07 -3.52 16.55
N GLY A 108 10.50 -4.31 15.58
CA GLY A 108 9.65 -5.27 14.89
C GLY A 108 9.94 -5.35 13.41
N THR A 109 9.21 -4.61 12.60
CA THR A 109 9.34 -4.63 11.14
C THR A 109 9.30 -3.22 10.57
N ARG A 110 10.22 -2.95 9.63
CA ARG A 110 10.12 -1.77 8.79
C ARG A 110 9.45 -2.18 7.49
N LEU A 111 8.32 -1.56 7.21
CA LEU A 111 7.59 -1.77 5.95
C LEU A 111 7.84 -0.59 5.04
N THR A 112 8.32 -0.86 3.83
CA THR A 112 8.44 0.14 2.78
C THR A 112 7.46 -0.19 1.67
N LEU A 113 6.58 0.73 1.37
CA LEU A 113 5.62 0.61 0.29
C LEU A 113 6.07 1.50 -0.85
N THR A 114 6.26 0.93 -2.03
CA THR A 114 6.65 1.66 -3.24
C THR A 114 5.51 1.60 -4.24
N LEU A 115 5.06 2.77 -4.67
CA LEU A 115 3.98 2.92 -5.65
C LEU A 115 4.55 3.51 -6.93
N THR A 116 4.16 2.98 -8.07
CA THR A 116 4.58 3.51 -9.37
C THR A 116 3.34 3.73 -10.21
N ALA A 117 3.25 4.87 -10.87
CA ALA A 117 2.12 5.18 -11.76
C ALA A 117 2.54 6.19 -12.84
N PRO A 118 1.86 6.20 -14.00
CA PRO A 118 2.15 7.17 -15.05
C PRO A 118 1.97 8.62 -14.57
N VAL A 119 2.80 9.53 -15.10
CA VAL A 119 2.75 10.96 -14.68
C VAL A 119 1.46 11.66 -15.08
N ASP A 120 0.68 11.10 -15.98
CA ASP A 120 -0.62 11.65 -16.36
C ASP A 120 -1.75 11.24 -15.41
N GLU A 121 -1.46 10.47 -14.38
CA GLU A 121 -2.42 10.08 -13.36
C GLU A 121 -2.26 10.92 -12.10
N ASP A 122 -3.29 10.93 -11.27
CA ASP A 122 -3.29 11.69 -10.01
C ASP A 122 -2.53 10.94 -8.92
N MET A 123 -1.20 11.11 -8.90
CA MET A 123 -0.35 10.40 -7.93
C MET A 123 -0.58 10.87 -6.49
N ALA A 124 -0.90 12.15 -6.29
CA ALA A 124 -1.21 12.65 -4.96
C ALA A 124 -2.40 11.93 -4.34
N ARG A 125 -3.43 11.67 -5.15
CA ARG A 125 -4.60 10.92 -4.72
C ARG A 125 -4.24 9.47 -4.39
N SER A 126 -3.47 8.83 -5.25
CA SER A 126 -3.05 7.43 -5.03
C SER A 126 -2.22 7.29 -3.78
N ALA A 127 -1.22 8.15 -3.60
CA ALA A 127 -0.37 8.12 -2.40
C ALA A 127 -1.19 8.40 -1.14
N ALA A 128 -2.11 9.35 -1.18
CA ALA A 128 -2.97 9.66 -0.04
C ALA A 128 -3.90 8.49 0.31
N GLY A 129 -4.42 7.79 -0.71
CA GLY A 129 -5.22 6.58 -0.48
C GLY A 129 -4.43 5.51 0.25
N TRP A 130 -3.18 5.31 -0.14
CA TRP A 130 -2.31 4.35 0.54
C TRP A 130 -1.89 4.80 1.93
N GLU A 131 -1.72 6.11 2.18
CA GLU A 131 -1.52 6.63 3.53
C GLU A 131 -2.68 6.21 4.44
N ALA A 132 -3.91 6.35 3.94
CA ALA A 132 -5.10 5.96 4.67
C ALA A 132 -5.12 4.44 4.93
N HIS A 133 -4.81 3.63 3.92
CA HIS A 133 -4.78 2.17 4.07
C HIS A 133 -3.67 1.70 5.01
N LEU A 134 -2.52 2.36 5.00
CA LEU A 134 -1.46 2.03 5.96
C LEU A 134 -1.89 2.35 7.39
N MET A 135 -2.62 3.44 7.60
CA MET A 135 -3.19 3.76 8.91
C MET A 135 -4.16 2.66 9.35
N MET A 136 -4.99 2.17 8.43
CA MET A 136 -5.90 1.06 8.70
C MET A 136 -5.13 -0.22 9.03
N LEU A 137 -4.03 -0.48 8.32
CA LEU A 137 -3.18 -1.65 8.58
C LEU A 137 -2.60 -1.61 10.00
N LEU A 138 -2.07 -0.46 10.39
CA LEU A 138 -1.49 -0.30 11.73
C LEU A 138 -2.53 -0.53 12.83
N ALA A 139 -3.76 -0.07 12.62
CA ALA A 139 -4.84 -0.30 13.57
C ALA A 139 -5.28 -1.77 13.58
N ALA A 140 -5.42 -2.36 12.41
CA ALA A 140 -5.87 -3.75 12.28
C ALA A 140 -4.92 -4.74 12.91
N ILE A 141 -3.61 -4.54 12.74
CA ILE A 141 -2.62 -5.47 13.32
C ILE A 141 -2.62 -5.41 14.84
N GLU A 142 -3.09 -4.30 15.43
CA GLU A 142 -3.27 -4.16 16.87
C GLU A 142 -4.60 -4.74 17.36
N GLY A 143 -5.43 -5.26 16.45
CA GLY A 143 -6.73 -5.82 16.79
C GLY A 143 -7.84 -4.80 16.93
N VAL A 144 -7.64 -3.57 16.47
CA VAL A 144 -8.63 -2.49 16.54
C VAL A 144 -8.88 -1.86 15.17
N PRO A 145 -9.46 -2.62 14.22
CA PRO A 145 -9.66 -2.11 12.86
C PRO A 145 -10.49 -0.82 12.88
N ILE A 146 -10.14 0.10 11.99
CA ILE A 146 -10.83 1.38 11.83
C ILE A 146 -11.43 1.48 10.44
N LYS A 147 -12.39 2.39 10.28
CA LYS A 147 -12.94 2.70 8.97
C LYS A 147 -11.96 3.60 8.20
N PHE A 148 -12.17 3.72 6.90
CA PHE A 148 -11.31 4.55 6.06
C PHE A 148 -11.21 5.97 6.64
N PRO A 149 -10.00 6.44 6.96
CA PRO A 149 -9.80 7.74 7.62
C PRO A 149 -9.80 8.88 6.60
N PHE A 150 -10.98 9.38 6.25
CA PHE A 150 -11.13 10.43 5.24
C PHE A 150 -10.36 11.70 5.54
N GLU A 151 -10.29 12.12 6.80
CA GLU A 151 -9.53 13.32 7.17
C GLU A 151 -8.05 13.16 6.85
N ARG A 152 -7.49 12.00 7.16
CA ARG A 152 -6.09 11.69 6.85
C ARG A 152 -5.89 11.66 5.33
N PHE A 153 -6.82 11.07 4.60
CA PHE A 153 -6.78 11.04 3.14
C PHE A 153 -6.75 12.45 2.57
N GLN A 154 -7.65 13.32 3.02
CA GLN A 154 -7.74 14.69 2.50
C GLN A 154 -6.49 15.51 2.84
N SER A 155 -5.99 15.41 4.07
CA SER A 155 -4.82 16.19 4.49
C SER A 155 -3.55 15.71 3.80
N THR A 156 -3.38 14.41 3.64
CA THR A 156 -2.20 13.87 2.95
C THR A 156 -2.25 14.14 1.45
N ARG A 157 -3.45 14.10 0.86
CA ARG A 157 -3.60 14.45 -0.56
C ARG A 157 -3.18 15.88 -0.83
N ALA A 158 -3.61 16.82 0.03
CA ALA A 158 -3.21 18.22 -0.09
C ALA A 158 -1.69 18.39 0.05
N ALA A 159 -1.09 17.69 1.01
CA ALA A 159 0.35 17.74 1.23
C ALA A 159 1.15 17.14 0.05
N TYR A 160 0.66 16.06 -0.54
CA TYR A 160 1.31 15.48 -1.72
C TYR A 160 1.16 16.38 -2.95
N ASN A 161 0.03 17.06 -3.09
CA ASN A 161 -0.12 18.05 -4.16
C ASN A 161 0.90 19.18 -4.02
N GLU A 162 1.21 19.60 -2.80
CA GLU A 162 2.26 20.58 -2.55
C GLU A 162 3.64 20.06 -2.92
N GLN A 163 3.93 18.78 -2.63
CA GLN A 163 5.19 18.18 -3.05
C GLN A 163 5.35 18.19 -4.58
N LEU A 164 4.27 17.88 -5.30
CA LEU A 164 4.31 17.81 -6.75
C LEU A 164 4.36 19.19 -7.41
N ALA A 165 3.88 20.22 -6.72
CA ALA A 165 3.90 21.58 -7.23
C ALA A 165 5.25 22.29 -7.01
N GLY A 166 6.03 21.80 -6.04
CA GLY A 166 7.30 22.43 -5.63
C GLY A 166 8.52 22.12 -6.47
#